data_977729e9c281782dd48d8999ed9a532c
#
_entry.id   977729e9c281782dd48d8999ed9a532c
#
_cell.length_a   1.000
_cell.length_b   1.000
_cell.length_c   1.000
_cell.angle_alpha   90.00
_cell.angle_beta   90.00
_cell.angle_gamma   90.00
#
_symmetry.space_group_name_H-M   'P 1'
#
loop_
_entity.id
_entity.type
_entity.pdbx_description
1 polymer ?
#
loop_
_entity_poly.entity_id
_entity_poly.type
_entity_poly.pdbx_seq_one_letter_code
_entity_poly.pdbx_strand_id
1 'polypeptide(L)'
;MSLIVRAFPLRAHPRDLEAFATALRERKAEADAFYRQYGVSHESWHVQETPEGNWVIAVTAVDDAAQAAVRYAGSSAAFDSWFKKQVLALTGIDVCVQPLGPPTTQVFAWEDDGRSHGELQARA
;
A
#
# COMPACT_ATOMS: atom_id res chain seq x y z
N MET A 1 -15.63 1.36 -2.04
CA MET A 1 -14.23 1.01 -1.72
C MET A 1 -13.47 0.74 -3.00
N SER A 2 -12.27 1.27 -3.12
CA SER A 2 -11.40 1.02 -4.26
C SER A 2 -10.21 0.16 -3.85
N LEU A 3 -9.84 -0.78 -4.71
CA LEU A 3 -8.62 -1.55 -4.53
C LEU A 3 -7.56 -0.99 -5.48
N ILE A 4 -6.43 -0.59 -4.92
CA ILE A 4 -5.31 -0.04 -5.68
C ILE A 4 -4.12 -0.98 -5.54
N VAL A 5 -3.57 -1.37 -6.67
CA VAL A 5 -2.36 -2.20 -6.72
C VAL A 5 -1.29 -1.43 -7.47
N ARG A 6 -0.12 -1.30 -6.85
CA ARG A 6 1.02 -0.62 -7.46
C ARG A 6 2.26 -1.48 -7.35
N ALA A 7 3.14 -1.38 -8.32
CA ALA A 7 4.43 -2.05 -8.30
C ALA A 7 5.52 -1.03 -8.59
N PHE A 8 6.60 -1.08 -7.83
CA PHE A 8 7.73 -0.17 -8.00
C PHE A 8 9.02 -0.84 -7.55
N PRO A 9 10.16 -0.45 -8.13
CA PRO A 9 11.44 -1.01 -7.73
C PRO A 9 11.79 -0.64 -6.29
N LEU A 10 12.32 -1.60 -5.53
CA LEU A 10 12.91 -1.33 -4.23
C LEU A 10 14.34 -0.84 -4.46
N ARG A 11 14.62 0.39 -4.06
CA ARG A 11 15.95 1.02 -4.23
C ARG A 11 16.88 0.74 -3.07
N ALA A 12 16.34 0.30 -1.94
CA ALA A 12 17.08 -0.03 -0.74
C ALA A 12 17.24 -1.56 -0.63
N HIS A 13 18.01 -2.00 0.36
CA HIS A 13 18.12 -3.42 0.65
C HIS A 13 16.80 -3.91 1.28
N PRO A 14 16.37 -5.16 1.01
CA PRO A 14 15.15 -5.70 1.64
C PRO A 14 15.10 -5.59 3.16
N ARG A 15 16.25 -5.67 3.84
CA ARG A 15 16.31 -5.47 5.30
C ARG A 15 15.86 -4.09 5.75
N ASP A 16 16.03 -3.08 4.89
CA ASP A 16 15.59 -1.70 5.22
C ASP A 16 14.07 -1.62 5.17
N LEU A 17 13.45 -2.35 4.25
CA LEU A 17 12.01 -2.46 4.18
C LEU A 17 11.46 -3.21 5.40
N GLU A 18 12.14 -4.29 5.82
CA GLU A 18 11.77 -5.02 7.04
C GLU A 18 11.89 -4.15 8.29
N ALA A 19 12.92 -3.30 8.36
CA ALA A 19 13.08 -2.35 9.45
C ALA A 19 11.95 -1.34 9.49
N PHE A 20 11.51 -0.85 8.34
CA PHE A 20 10.37 0.04 8.22
C PHE A 20 9.08 -0.65 8.72
N ALA A 21 8.85 -1.89 8.29
CA ALA A 21 7.71 -2.68 8.73
C ALA A 21 7.72 -2.89 10.26
N THR A 22 8.87 -3.17 10.83
CA THR A 22 9.04 -3.30 12.28
C THR A 22 8.71 -2.00 12.99
N ALA A 23 9.20 -0.88 12.48
CA ALA A 23 8.91 0.44 13.05
C ALA A 23 7.41 0.75 13.03
N LEU A 24 6.71 0.37 11.95
CA LEU A 24 5.26 0.54 11.87
C LEU A 24 4.52 -0.31 12.92
N ARG A 25 4.96 -1.54 13.15
CA ARG A 25 4.38 -2.41 14.18
C ARG A 25 4.61 -1.84 15.59
N GLU A 26 5.77 -1.28 15.84
CA GLU A 26 6.11 -0.64 17.13
C GLU A 26 5.32 0.64 17.34
N ARG A 27 4.98 1.35 16.27
CA ARG A 27 4.17 2.56 16.30
C ARG A 27 2.72 2.28 15.89
N LYS A 28 2.18 1.17 16.34
CA LYS A 28 0.87 0.68 15.88
C LYS A 28 -0.26 1.70 16.04
N ALA A 29 -0.33 2.38 17.17
CA ALA A 29 -1.40 3.37 17.41
C ALA A 29 -1.34 4.51 16.39
N GLU A 30 -0.14 5.00 16.09
CA GLU A 30 0.06 6.06 15.10
C GLU A 30 -0.23 5.55 13.68
N ALA A 31 0.20 4.34 13.37
CA ALA A 31 -0.08 3.73 12.06
C ALA A 31 -1.58 3.52 11.86
N ASP A 32 -2.27 3.01 12.88
CA ASP A 32 -3.72 2.83 12.81
C ASP A 32 -4.44 4.15 12.55
N ALA A 33 -4.08 5.21 13.27
CA ALA A 33 -4.66 6.54 13.07
C ALA A 33 -4.35 7.09 11.69
N PHE A 34 -3.12 6.88 11.21
CA PHE A 34 -2.66 7.31 9.89
C PHE A 34 -3.52 6.71 8.78
N TYR A 35 -3.65 5.38 8.76
CA TYR A 35 -4.42 4.73 7.71
C TYR A 35 -5.91 5.05 7.80
N ARG A 36 -6.47 5.10 9.01
CA ARG A 36 -7.89 5.42 9.19
C ARG A 36 -8.24 6.83 8.72
N GLN A 37 -7.37 7.80 8.96
CA GLN A 37 -7.66 9.18 8.53
C GLN A 37 -7.75 9.31 7.01
N TYR A 38 -7.09 8.41 6.26
CA TYR A 38 -7.16 8.40 4.81
C TYR A 38 -8.20 7.43 4.25
N GLY A 39 -9.01 6.85 5.11
CA GLY A 39 -10.05 5.90 4.69
C GLY A 39 -9.51 4.58 4.17
N VAL A 40 -8.30 4.22 4.59
CA VAL A 40 -7.66 2.96 4.20
C VAL A 40 -8.09 1.86 5.15
N SER A 41 -8.61 0.76 4.61
CA SER A 41 -9.02 -0.42 5.38
C SER A 41 -8.05 -1.59 5.25
N HIS A 42 -7.15 -1.55 4.26
CA HIS A 42 -6.09 -2.54 4.09
C HIS A 42 -4.90 -1.90 3.41
N GLU A 43 -3.72 -2.23 3.88
CA GLU A 43 -2.45 -1.88 3.23
C GLU A 43 -1.47 -3.01 3.44
N SER A 44 -0.92 -3.54 2.36
CA SER A 44 0.14 -4.54 2.46
C SER A 44 1.19 -4.31 1.39
N TRP A 45 2.44 -4.59 1.72
CA TRP A 45 3.56 -4.48 0.82
C TRP A 45 4.23 -5.84 0.71
N HIS A 46 4.48 -6.26 -0.52
CA HIS A 46 5.06 -7.56 -0.84
C HIS A 46 6.33 -7.35 -1.65
N VAL A 47 7.37 -8.08 -1.33
CA VAL A 47 8.62 -8.04 -2.10
C VAL A 47 8.64 -9.21 -3.09
N GLN A 48 8.90 -8.90 -4.34
CA GLN A 48 9.14 -9.91 -5.36
C GLN A 48 10.58 -9.77 -5.86
N GLU A 49 11.33 -10.87 -5.75
CA GLU A 49 12.68 -10.94 -6.29
C GLU A 49 12.61 -11.27 -7.79
N THR A 50 13.34 -10.52 -8.60
CA THR A 50 13.44 -10.76 -10.05
C THR A 50 14.90 -10.72 -10.47
N PRO A 51 15.23 -11.24 -11.67
CA PRO A 51 16.61 -11.13 -12.19
C PRO A 51 17.10 -9.69 -12.30
N GLU A 52 16.19 -8.72 -12.47
CA GLU A 52 16.52 -7.30 -12.60
C GLU A 52 16.52 -6.57 -11.26
N GLY A 53 16.29 -7.27 -10.15
CA GLY A 53 16.25 -6.67 -8.82
C GLY A 53 14.95 -6.94 -8.08
N ASN A 54 14.78 -6.29 -6.93
CA ASN A 54 13.63 -6.47 -6.08
C ASN A 54 12.55 -5.43 -6.39
N TRP A 55 11.31 -5.88 -6.40
CA TRP A 55 10.14 -5.03 -6.58
C TRP A 55 9.27 -5.11 -5.35
N VAL A 56 8.60 -4.01 -5.06
CA VAL A 56 7.54 -3.97 -4.05
C VAL A 56 6.20 -3.91 -4.76
N ILE A 57 5.27 -4.74 -4.31
CA ILE A 57 3.88 -4.70 -4.76
C ILE A 57 3.06 -4.24 -3.56
N ALA A 58 2.43 -3.07 -3.69
CA ALA A 58 1.60 -2.49 -2.64
C ALA A 58 0.13 -2.67 -2.99
N VAL A 59 -0.64 -3.18 -2.05
CA VAL A 59 -2.08 -3.40 -2.19
C VAL A 59 -2.80 -2.55 -1.16
N THR A 60 -3.69 -1.68 -1.61
CA THR A 60 -4.39 -0.72 -0.76
C THR A 60 -5.89 -0.81 -1.02
N ALA A 61 -6.68 -1.02 0.02
CA ALA A 61 -8.12 -0.84 -0.04
C ALA A 61 -8.47 0.50 0.62
N VAL A 62 -9.12 1.38 -0.11
CA VAL A 62 -9.37 2.76 0.30
C VAL A 62 -10.75 3.21 -0.17
N ASP A 63 -11.40 4.08 0.64
CA ASP A 63 -12.75 4.57 0.32
C ASP A 63 -12.74 5.53 -0.87
N ASP A 64 -11.92 6.56 -0.83
CA ASP A 64 -11.79 7.55 -1.89
C ASP A 64 -10.30 7.76 -2.18
N ALA A 65 -9.81 7.09 -3.21
CA ALA A 65 -8.39 7.09 -3.57
C ALA A 65 -7.88 8.48 -3.96
N ALA A 66 -8.66 9.24 -4.72
CA ALA A 66 -8.25 10.56 -5.18
C ALA A 66 -8.13 11.54 -4.01
N GLN A 67 -9.11 11.55 -3.10
CA GLN A 67 -9.08 12.42 -1.93
C GLN A 67 -7.94 12.03 -0.99
N ALA A 68 -7.75 10.72 -0.76
CA ALA A 68 -6.67 10.23 0.09
C ALA A 68 -5.31 10.67 -0.44
N ALA A 69 -5.09 10.56 -1.74
CA ALA A 69 -3.82 10.96 -2.37
C ALA A 69 -3.54 12.45 -2.19
N VAL A 70 -4.54 13.30 -2.40
CA VAL A 70 -4.41 14.76 -2.23
C VAL A 70 -4.09 15.11 -0.78
N ARG A 71 -4.83 14.53 0.16
CA ARG A 71 -4.63 14.79 1.59
C ARG A 71 -3.28 14.30 2.07
N TYR A 72 -2.88 13.12 1.63
CA TYR A 72 -1.60 12.55 2.00
C TYR A 72 -0.43 13.40 1.47
N ALA A 73 -0.48 13.78 0.20
CA ALA A 73 0.56 14.61 -0.41
C ALA A 73 0.74 15.95 0.33
N GLY A 74 -0.36 16.54 0.79
CA GLY A 74 -0.35 17.83 1.48
C GLY A 74 -0.14 17.77 2.99
N SER A 75 -0.09 16.59 3.59
CA SER A 75 0.02 16.47 5.04
C SER A 75 1.41 16.81 5.54
N SER A 76 1.48 17.59 6.63
CA SER A 76 2.72 17.92 7.33
C SER A 76 2.74 17.37 8.77
N ALA A 77 1.80 16.52 9.13
CA ALA A 77 1.79 15.89 10.45
C ALA A 77 3.08 15.08 10.66
N ALA A 78 3.54 15.01 11.91
CA ALA A 78 4.84 14.43 12.23
C ALA A 78 4.98 12.98 11.76
N PHE A 79 3.98 12.15 12.03
CA PHE A 79 4.00 10.75 11.57
C PHE A 79 3.99 10.65 10.05
N ASP A 80 3.15 11.43 9.39
CA ASP A 80 3.04 11.45 7.93
C ASP A 80 4.37 11.86 7.29
N SER A 81 5.03 12.88 7.84
CA SER A 81 6.34 13.32 7.36
C SER A 81 7.40 12.25 7.53
N TRP A 82 7.40 11.55 8.66
CA TRP A 82 8.30 10.43 8.89
C TRP A 82 8.03 9.30 7.88
N PHE A 83 6.77 8.95 7.67
CA PHE A 83 6.36 7.91 6.73
C PHE A 83 6.85 8.24 5.30
N LYS A 84 6.62 9.47 4.86
CA LYS A 84 7.05 9.93 3.52
C LYS A 84 8.56 9.87 3.35
N LYS A 85 9.32 10.22 4.40
CA LYS A 85 10.78 10.13 4.35
C LYS A 85 11.25 8.68 4.24
N GLN A 86 10.58 7.76 4.92
CA GLN A 86 10.88 6.34 4.80
C GLN A 86 10.60 5.84 3.38
N VAL A 87 9.47 6.22 2.81
CA VAL A 87 9.11 5.85 1.44
C VAL A 87 10.16 6.38 0.46
N LEU A 88 10.56 7.63 0.60
CA LEU A 88 11.60 8.23 -0.26
C LEU A 88 12.92 7.47 -0.16
N ALA A 89 13.34 7.12 1.05
CA ALA A 89 14.59 6.38 1.25
C ALA A 89 14.54 4.97 0.64
N LEU A 90 13.38 4.30 0.71
CA LEU A 90 13.21 2.95 0.22
C LEU A 90 13.04 2.87 -1.30
N THR A 91 12.40 3.87 -1.89
CA THR A 91 11.95 3.80 -3.30
C THR A 91 12.57 4.85 -4.20
N GLY A 92 13.11 5.93 -3.66
CA GLY A 92 13.56 7.09 -4.43
C GLY A 92 12.40 7.95 -4.95
N ILE A 93 11.16 7.67 -4.53
CA ILE A 93 9.97 8.39 -4.98
C ILE A 93 9.51 9.37 -3.89
N ASP A 94 9.39 10.64 -4.26
CA ASP A 94 8.81 11.66 -3.39
C ASP A 94 7.30 11.71 -3.61
N VAL A 95 6.55 11.16 -2.66
CA VAL A 95 5.09 11.06 -2.77
C VAL A 95 4.37 12.40 -2.63
N CYS A 96 5.09 13.48 -2.26
CA CYS A 96 4.53 14.83 -2.29
C CYS A 96 4.37 15.36 -3.72
N VAL A 97 5.15 14.84 -4.67
CA VAL A 97 5.17 15.34 -6.05
C VAL A 97 4.69 14.33 -7.08
N GLN A 98 4.69 13.03 -6.75
CA GLN A 98 4.23 12.00 -7.69
C GLN A 98 3.69 10.79 -6.95
N PRO A 99 2.82 9.98 -7.59
CA PRO A 99 2.31 8.75 -6.98
C PRO A 99 3.41 7.71 -6.79
N LEU A 100 3.19 6.79 -5.90
CA LEU A 100 4.10 5.68 -5.62
C LEU A 100 3.95 4.63 -6.73
N GLY A 101 4.77 4.75 -7.75
CA GLY A 101 4.72 3.93 -8.94
C GLY A 101 3.59 4.33 -9.90
N PRO A 102 3.68 3.91 -11.16
CA PRO A 102 2.62 4.17 -12.13
C PRO A 102 1.35 3.41 -11.74
N PRO A 103 0.17 3.93 -12.14
CA PRO A 103 -1.08 3.24 -11.85
C PRO A 103 -1.16 1.92 -12.60
N THR A 104 -1.73 0.90 -11.95
CA THR A 104 -2.08 -0.36 -12.60
C THR A 104 -3.54 -0.33 -13.05
N THR A 105 -3.87 -1.20 -14.00
CA THR A 105 -5.25 -1.36 -14.47
C THR A 105 -5.72 -2.76 -14.09
N GLN A 106 -6.81 -2.84 -13.36
CA GLN A 106 -7.42 -4.12 -13.05
C GLN A 106 -8.08 -4.68 -14.31
N VAL A 107 -7.68 -5.86 -14.74
CA VAL A 107 -8.23 -6.50 -15.93
C VAL A 107 -9.18 -7.64 -15.61
N PHE A 108 -9.17 -8.10 -14.37
CA PHE A 108 -10.07 -9.17 -13.92
C PHE A 108 -10.21 -9.11 -12.40
N ALA A 109 -11.40 -9.39 -11.92
CA ALA A 109 -11.67 -9.59 -10.51
C ALA A 109 -12.81 -10.58 -10.37
N TRP A 110 -12.72 -11.41 -9.35
CA TRP A 110 -13.82 -12.25 -8.92
C TRP A 110 -14.03 -12.01 -7.43
N GLU A 111 -15.29 -11.92 -7.04
CA GLU A 111 -15.64 -11.74 -5.64
C GLU A 111 -16.80 -12.66 -5.31
N ASP A 112 -16.70 -13.31 -4.15
CA ASP A 112 -17.83 -14.08 -3.61
C ASP A 112 -18.84 -13.09 -3.05
N ASP A 113 -20.09 -13.17 -3.53
CA ASP A 113 -21.16 -12.30 -3.07
C ASP A 113 -21.77 -12.75 -1.73
N GLY A 114 -21.23 -13.80 -1.15
CA GLY A 114 -21.74 -14.35 0.10
C GLY A 114 -23.00 -15.20 -0.05
N ARG A 115 -23.51 -15.36 -1.28
CA ARG A 115 -24.64 -16.23 -1.57
C ARG A 115 -24.13 -17.54 -2.15
N SER A 116 -24.93 -18.59 -2.02
CA SER A 116 -24.65 -19.83 -2.72
C SER A 116 -23.27 -20.42 -2.42
N HIS A 117 -22.72 -20.09 -1.28
CA HIS A 117 -21.39 -20.56 -0.90
C HIS A 117 -21.35 -22.11 -0.89
N GLY A 118 -22.39 -22.72 -0.32
CA GLY A 118 -22.52 -24.16 -0.34
C GLY A 118 -22.68 -24.75 -1.73
N GLU A 119 -23.37 -24.04 -2.63
CA GLU A 119 -23.52 -24.47 -4.01
C GLU A 119 -22.19 -24.42 -4.75
N LEU A 120 -21.39 -23.40 -4.53
CA LEU A 120 -20.06 -23.31 -5.13
C LEU A 120 -19.17 -24.46 -4.69
N GLN A 121 -19.21 -24.81 -3.42
CA GLN A 121 -18.48 -25.95 -2.89
C GLN A 121 -18.97 -27.27 -3.50
N ALA A 122 -20.24 -27.40 -3.65
CA ALA A 122 -20.85 -28.61 -4.25
C ALA A 122 -20.44 -28.80 -5.71
N ARG A 123 -20.19 -27.72 -6.44
CA ARG A 123 -19.73 -27.76 -7.83
C ARG A 123 -18.26 -28.07 -7.96
N ALA A 124 -17.50 -27.77 -6.94
CA ALA A 124 -16.07 -28.01 -6.96
C ALA A 124 -15.77 -29.50 -6.81
#